data_5fe143b5243f801a68dfae0c20628965
#
_entry.id   5fe143b5243f801a68dfae0c20628965
#
_cell.length_a   1.000
_cell.length_b   1.000
_cell.length_c   1.000
_cell.angle_alpha   90.00
_cell.angle_beta   90.00
_cell.angle_gamma   90.00
#
_symmetry.space_group_name_H-M   'P 1'
#
loop_
_entity.id
_entity.type
_entity.pdbx_description
1 polymer ?
#
loop_
_entity_poly.entity_id
_entity_poly.type
_entity_poly.pdbx_seq_one_letter_code
_entity_poly.pdbx_strand_id
1 'polypeptide(L)'
;MSANIAEMERRREAARMGGGQKRIDAQHAKGKLTARERLDVLLDEGSFEELDTYDEHDCVDFGMQDSKIPGDAVVTGSGTINGRLVFVYSQDFTVFGGSLSKRHAEKICKVMDMAMKVGAPVIGLNDSGGARIQEGVASLGGYAEVFQRNVLASGVVPQLSLIMGPCAGGAVYSPAMTDFIFMVKDSSYMFVTGPEVVKTVTNEEVTQEELGGAVTHTTKTSVADIAYENDIEALLAARDFIDYLPLSNRQEVPERPTADPIEREEPSLDTLIPDNANQPYDMHEVIRKVLDEGDFFEIQPAHAANILCGFGRMEGRTVGVVANQPMVLAGVLDINSSKKAARFVRFCDAFDIPILTFVDVPGFLPGTSQEHNGIIKHGAKLLFAYAEATVPKITVITRKAYGGAYDVMASKHLRGDLNYAWPTAEIAVMGAKGAVEIIFRQDRDDPEKIAEKTKEYEDRFANPFVAASRGYIDEVIYPHSTRKRIALGLRKLRGKQLENPWKKHDNIPL
;
A
#
# COMPACT_ATOMS: atom_id res chain seq x y z
N MET A 1 -35.66 -7.16 -37.16
CA MET A 1 -35.32 -6.62 -35.82
C MET A 1 -35.41 -7.71 -34.73
N SER A 2 -36.55 -8.40 -34.50
CA SER A 2 -36.65 -9.39 -33.42
C SER A 2 -35.70 -10.59 -33.53
N ALA A 3 -35.46 -11.13 -34.74
CA ALA A 3 -34.50 -12.21 -34.94
C ALA A 3 -33.06 -11.79 -34.63
N ASN A 4 -32.67 -10.55 -34.95
CA ASN A 4 -31.33 -10.03 -34.65
C ASN A 4 -31.17 -9.78 -33.15
N ILE A 5 -32.23 -9.34 -32.45
CA ILE A 5 -32.20 -9.18 -30.99
C ILE A 5 -32.08 -10.55 -30.33
N ALA A 6 -32.81 -11.55 -30.74
CA ALA A 6 -32.74 -12.91 -30.21
C ALA A 6 -31.34 -13.51 -30.41
N GLU A 7 -30.68 -13.27 -31.55
CA GLU A 7 -29.30 -13.72 -31.80
C GLU A 7 -28.32 -12.96 -30.91
N MET A 8 -28.50 -11.67 -30.73
CA MET A 8 -27.66 -10.88 -29.79
C MET A 8 -27.80 -11.42 -28.35
N GLU A 9 -29.03 -11.67 -27.90
CA GLU A 9 -29.28 -12.22 -26.56
C GLU A 9 -28.64 -13.61 -26.38
N ARG A 10 -28.75 -14.46 -27.38
CA ARG A 10 -28.12 -15.79 -27.40
C ARG A 10 -26.58 -15.69 -27.25
N ARG A 11 -25.96 -14.80 -28.02
CA ARG A 11 -24.49 -14.58 -27.92
C ARG A 11 -24.07 -13.97 -26.60
N ARG A 12 -24.89 -13.05 -26.08
CA ARG A 12 -24.63 -12.43 -24.77
C ARG A 12 -24.71 -13.47 -23.65
N GLU A 13 -25.68 -14.37 -23.71
CA GLU A 13 -25.78 -15.46 -22.74
C GLU A 13 -24.63 -16.44 -22.87
N ALA A 14 -24.20 -16.79 -24.08
CA ALA A 14 -23.01 -17.62 -24.28
C ALA A 14 -21.74 -16.98 -23.67
N ALA A 15 -21.56 -15.66 -23.81
CA ALA A 15 -20.46 -14.93 -23.19
C ALA A 15 -20.55 -14.93 -21.64
N ARG A 16 -21.77 -14.84 -21.08
CA ARG A 16 -21.99 -14.91 -19.62
C ARG A 16 -21.65 -16.28 -19.05
N MET A 17 -21.93 -17.34 -19.78
CA MET A 17 -21.66 -18.70 -19.35
C MET A 17 -20.18 -19.07 -19.38
N GLY A 18 -19.32 -18.27 -20.04
CA GLY A 18 -17.87 -18.49 -20.10
C GLY A 18 -17.53 -19.95 -20.44
N GLY A 19 -16.84 -20.64 -19.53
CA GLY A 19 -16.45 -22.05 -19.67
C GLY A 19 -17.58 -23.07 -19.48
N GLY A 20 -18.79 -22.61 -19.21
CA GLY A 20 -20.02 -23.41 -19.02
C GLY A 20 -20.24 -23.85 -17.56
N GLN A 21 -21.50 -24.30 -17.29
CA GLN A 21 -22.00 -24.56 -15.93
C GLN A 21 -21.09 -25.48 -15.11
N LYS A 22 -20.59 -26.56 -15.71
CA LYS A 22 -19.70 -27.51 -15.00
C LYS A 22 -18.45 -26.84 -14.43
N ARG A 23 -17.87 -25.87 -15.14
CA ARG A 23 -16.68 -25.14 -14.68
C ARG A 23 -17.04 -24.07 -13.67
N ILE A 24 -18.20 -23.43 -13.79
CA ILE A 24 -18.76 -22.53 -12.80
C ILE A 24 -18.97 -23.29 -11.47
N ASP A 25 -19.63 -24.44 -11.51
CA ASP A 25 -19.85 -25.29 -10.33
C ASP A 25 -18.52 -25.69 -9.66
N ALA A 26 -17.48 -25.95 -10.46
CA ALA A 26 -16.15 -26.27 -9.95
C ALA A 26 -15.43 -25.09 -9.28
N GLN A 27 -15.71 -23.83 -9.70
CA GLN A 27 -15.27 -22.61 -9.00
C GLN A 27 -15.97 -22.47 -7.65
N HIS A 28 -17.29 -22.59 -7.64
CA HIS A 28 -18.11 -22.52 -6.42
C HIS A 28 -17.74 -23.60 -5.41
N ALA A 29 -17.48 -24.83 -5.86
CA ALA A 29 -17.03 -25.91 -4.99
C ALA A 29 -15.69 -25.66 -4.28
N LYS A 30 -14.88 -24.71 -4.78
CA LYS A 30 -13.65 -24.23 -4.15
C LYS A 30 -13.87 -22.98 -3.29
N GLY A 31 -15.10 -22.56 -3.07
CA GLY A 31 -15.43 -21.32 -2.34
C GLY A 31 -15.10 -20.03 -3.10
N LYS A 32 -14.89 -20.11 -4.42
CA LYS A 32 -14.54 -18.95 -5.26
C LYS A 32 -15.74 -18.45 -6.05
N LEU A 33 -15.84 -17.16 -6.23
CA LEU A 33 -16.78 -16.53 -7.15
C LEU A 33 -16.28 -16.64 -8.60
N THR A 34 -17.21 -16.54 -9.57
CA THR A 34 -16.86 -16.36 -10.98
C THR A 34 -16.38 -14.93 -11.25
N ALA A 35 -15.76 -14.71 -12.41
CA ALA A 35 -15.30 -13.37 -12.81
C ALA A 35 -16.41 -12.31 -12.80
N ARG A 36 -17.63 -12.68 -13.20
CA ARG A 36 -18.80 -11.78 -13.23
C ARG A 36 -19.37 -11.52 -11.85
N GLU A 37 -19.55 -12.57 -11.05
CA GLU A 37 -20.02 -12.44 -9.66
C GLU A 37 -19.09 -11.54 -8.82
N ARG A 38 -17.78 -11.61 -9.06
CA ARG A 38 -16.82 -10.70 -8.44
C ARG A 38 -17.07 -9.24 -8.80
N LEU A 39 -17.40 -8.96 -10.07
CA LEU A 39 -17.74 -7.60 -10.52
C LEU A 39 -19.08 -7.13 -9.93
N ASP A 40 -20.06 -8.03 -9.80
CA ASP A 40 -21.37 -7.71 -9.17
C ASP A 40 -21.20 -7.32 -7.68
N VAL A 41 -20.23 -7.91 -6.97
CA VAL A 41 -19.90 -7.53 -5.58
C VAL A 41 -19.07 -6.24 -5.53
N LEU A 42 -18.12 -6.08 -6.44
CA LEU A 42 -17.18 -4.94 -6.43
C LEU A 42 -17.84 -3.63 -6.82
N LEU A 43 -18.70 -3.64 -7.83
CA LEU A 43 -19.26 -2.43 -8.43
C LEU A 43 -20.64 -2.10 -7.87
N ASP A 44 -21.06 -0.86 -8.02
CA ASP A 44 -22.41 -0.43 -7.68
C ASP A 44 -23.43 -1.13 -8.59
N GLU A 45 -24.57 -1.52 -8.03
CA GLU A 45 -25.62 -2.24 -8.74
C GLU A 45 -26.04 -1.51 -10.03
N GLY A 46 -26.01 -2.23 -11.15
CA GLY A 46 -26.41 -1.71 -12.46
C GLY A 46 -25.43 -0.72 -13.11
N SER A 47 -24.26 -0.47 -12.49
CA SER A 47 -23.28 0.47 -13.03
C SER A 47 -22.30 -0.14 -14.04
N PHE A 48 -22.20 -1.47 -14.10
CA PHE A 48 -21.21 -2.13 -14.95
C PHE A 48 -21.56 -2.05 -16.44
N GLU A 49 -20.67 -1.47 -17.21
CA GLU A 49 -20.70 -1.47 -18.68
C GLU A 49 -19.56 -2.31 -19.23
N GLU A 50 -19.90 -3.48 -19.76
CA GLU A 50 -18.94 -4.42 -20.34
C GLU A 50 -18.46 -3.95 -21.71
N LEU A 51 -17.16 -4.07 -21.94
CA LEU A 51 -16.50 -3.83 -23.22
C LEU A 51 -15.97 -5.14 -23.79
N ASP A 52 -16.03 -5.26 -25.14
CA ASP A 52 -15.46 -6.39 -25.90
C ASP A 52 -16.02 -7.77 -25.46
N THR A 53 -17.33 -7.81 -25.17
CA THR A 53 -18.06 -9.01 -24.71
C THR A 53 -17.92 -10.19 -25.67
N TYR A 54 -17.83 -9.90 -26.99
CA TYR A 54 -17.85 -10.91 -28.06
C TYR A 54 -16.48 -11.21 -28.64
N ASP A 55 -15.40 -10.62 -28.09
CA ASP A 55 -14.06 -10.86 -28.54
C ASP A 55 -13.67 -12.33 -28.36
N GLU A 56 -13.00 -12.89 -29.36
CA GLU A 56 -12.50 -14.25 -29.38
C GLU A 56 -11.01 -14.23 -29.80
N HIS A 57 -10.24 -15.24 -29.36
CA HIS A 57 -8.86 -15.38 -29.79
C HIS A 57 -8.74 -15.71 -31.29
N ASP A 58 -7.59 -15.38 -31.87
CA ASP A 58 -7.28 -15.63 -33.28
C ASP A 58 -6.50 -16.94 -33.51
N CYS A 59 -6.18 -17.69 -32.44
CA CYS A 59 -5.36 -18.90 -32.53
C CYS A 59 -6.02 -19.98 -33.36
N VAL A 60 -5.26 -20.55 -34.30
CA VAL A 60 -5.69 -21.64 -35.17
C VAL A 60 -4.88 -22.93 -34.94
N ASP A 61 -3.88 -22.88 -34.06
CA ASP A 61 -3.01 -24.02 -33.75
C ASP A 61 -3.63 -24.91 -32.65
N PHE A 62 -3.21 -26.15 -32.60
CA PHE A 62 -3.57 -27.12 -31.56
C PHE A 62 -5.08 -27.30 -31.32
N GLY A 63 -5.91 -27.14 -32.38
CA GLY A 63 -7.36 -27.28 -32.29
C GLY A 63 -8.09 -26.07 -31.65
N MET A 64 -7.39 -24.98 -31.42
CA MET A 64 -7.99 -23.77 -30.83
C MET A 64 -9.05 -23.12 -31.71
N GLN A 65 -8.94 -23.27 -33.04
CA GLN A 65 -9.96 -22.77 -33.98
C GLN A 65 -11.36 -23.28 -33.71
N ASP A 66 -11.49 -24.47 -33.10
CA ASP A 66 -12.75 -25.15 -32.78
C ASP A 66 -13.24 -24.88 -31.35
N SER A 67 -12.46 -24.11 -30.56
CA SER A 67 -12.69 -23.85 -29.14
C SER A 67 -12.78 -22.33 -28.86
N LYS A 68 -13.63 -21.63 -29.60
CA LYS A 68 -13.84 -20.20 -29.45
C LYS A 68 -14.89 -19.91 -28.39
N ILE A 69 -14.50 -19.15 -27.38
CA ILE A 69 -15.39 -18.74 -26.28
C ILE A 69 -15.41 -17.20 -26.24
N PRO A 70 -16.59 -16.56 -26.36
CA PRO A 70 -16.69 -15.10 -26.30
C PRO A 70 -16.16 -14.54 -24.98
N GLY A 71 -15.51 -13.39 -25.06
CA GLY A 71 -14.87 -12.72 -23.94
C GLY A 71 -13.41 -13.15 -23.68
N ASP A 72 -12.96 -14.25 -24.27
CA ASP A 72 -11.60 -14.78 -24.26
C ASP A 72 -10.89 -14.72 -22.88
N ALA A 73 -11.53 -15.34 -21.89
CA ALA A 73 -11.03 -15.52 -20.52
C ALA A 73 -10.85 -14.23 -19.68
N VAL A 74 -11.40 -13.09 -20.12
CA VAL A 74 -11.41 -11.88 -19.29
C VAL A 74 -12.64 -11.03 -19.55
N VAL A 75 -13.27 -10.58 -18.47
CA VAL A 75 -14.37 -9.63 -18.48
C VAL A 75 -13.79 -8.24 -18.24
N THR A 76 -14.02 -7.30 -19.13
CA THR A 76 -13.46 -5.94 -19.07
C THR A 76 -14.53 -4.89 -19.22
N GLY A 77 -14.36 -3.75 -18.56
CA GLY A 77 -15.31 -2.64 -18.67
C GLY A 77 -15.05 -1.54 -17.65
N SER A 78 -16.10 -0.80 -17.38
CA SER A 78 -16.12 0.25 -16.36
C SER A 78 -17.39 0.19 -15.53
N GLY A 79 -17.35 0.76 -14.35
CA GLY A 79 -18.50 0.90 -13.46
C GLY A 79 -18.20 1.92 -12.41
N THR A 80 -19.01 1.97 -11.35
CA THR A 80 -18.76 2.86 -10.23
C THR A 80 -18.59 2.08 -8.93
N ILE A 81 -17.85 2.68 -8.01
CA ILE A 81 -17.78 2.29 -6.60
C ILE A 81 -18.16 3.52 -5.79
N ASN A 82 -19.27 3.42 -5.06
CA ASN A 82 -19.84 4.55 -4.32
C ASN A 82 -20.04 5.81 -5.20
N GLY A 83 -20.52 5.60 -6.44
CA GLY A 83 -20.74 6.64 -7.43
C GLY A 83 -19.50 7.15 -8.15
N ARG A 84 -18.30 6.62 -7.86
CA ARG A 84 -17.01 7.06 -8.43
C ARG A 84 -16.56 6.09 -9.52
N LEU A 85 -16.19 6.63 -10.68
CA LEU A 85 -15.80 5.85 -11.86
C LEU A 85 -14.52 5.02 -11.60
N VAL A 86 -14.57 3.75 -11.99
CA VAL A 86 -13.42 2.85 -12.03
C VAL A 86 -13.43 2.03 -13.32
N PHE A 87 -12.25 1.64 -13.78
CA PHE A 87 -12.08 0.67 -14.85
C PHE A 87 -11.63 -0.66 -14.27
N VAL A 88 -12.19 -1.75 -14.81
CA VAL A 88 -12.01 -3.08 -14.25
C VAL A 88 -11.68 -4.10 -15.32
N TYR A 89 -10.89 -5.09 -14.94
CA TYR A 89 -10.79 -6.36 -15.65
C TYR A 89 -10.87 -7.52 -14.65
N SER A 90 -11.59 -8.57 -15.00
CA SER A 90 -11.74 -9.77 -14.18
C SER A 90 -11.43 -11.00 -15.01
N GLN A 91 -10.34 -11.69 -14.67
CA GLN A 91 -9.94 -12.89 -15.39
C GLN A 91 -10.87 -14.05 -15.06
N ASP A 92 -11.33 -14.75 -16.10
CA ASP A 92 -12.26 -15.86 -15.97
C ASP A 92 -11.53 -17.20 -16.04
N PHE A 93 -11.28 -17.78 -14.88
CA PHE A 93 -10.62 -19.08 -14.77
C PHE A 93 -11.42 -20.23 -15.40
N THR A 94 -12.73 -20.06 -15.59
CA THR A 94 -13.57 -21.07 -16.26
C THR A 94 -13.24 -21.22 -17.74
N VAL A 95 -12.64 -20.19 -18.36
CA VAL A 95 -12.24 -20.15 -19.76
C VAL A 95 -10.72 -20.31 -19.89
N PHE A 96 -10.26 -21.44 -20.38
CA PHE A 96 -8.84 -21.76 -20.57
C PHE A 96 -7.96 -21.51 -19.33
N GLY A 97 -8.52 -21.69 -18.11
CA GLY A 97 -7.82 -21.42 -16.87
C GLY A 97 -7.41 -19.94 -16.69
N GLY A 98 -8.17 -19.01 -17.24
CA GLY A 98 -7.86 -17.58 -17.19
C GLY A 98 -6.57 -17.21 -17.92
N SER A 99 -6.02 -18.09 -18.79
CA SER A 99 -4.74 -17.85 -19.44
C SER A 99 -4.80 -16.68 -20.42
N LEU A 100 -3.73 -15.89 -20.41
CA LEU A 100 -3.65 -14.68 -21.23
C LEU A 100 -3.27 -15.00 -22.68
N SER A 101 -4.19 -14.70 -23.59
CA SER A 101 -3.96 -14.65 -25.04
C SER A 101 -3.57 -13.24 -25.47
N LYS A 102 -3.22 -13.07 -26.74
CA LYS A 102 -3.07 -11.74 -27.35
C LYS A 102 -4.34 -10.88 -27.20
N ARG A 103 -5.53 -11.44 -27.54
CA ARG A 103 -6.81 -10.73 -27.45
C ARG A 103 -7.20 -10.39 -26.01
N HIS A 104 -7.00 -11.32 -25.09
CA HIS A 104 -7.17 -11.10 -23.66
C HIS A 104 -6.33 -9.87 -23.19
N ALA A 105 -5.05 -9.81 -23.57
CA ALA A 105 -4.18 -8.68 -23.25
C ALA A 105 -4.66 -7.37 -23.89
N GLU A 106 -5.09 -7.39 -25.16
CA GLU A 106 -5.61 -6.21 -25.85
C GLU A 106 -6.85 -5.62 -25.15
N LYS A 107 -7.73 -6.46 -24.62
CA LYS A 107 -8.89 -6.03 -23.80
C LYS A 107 -8.45 -5.34 -22.52
N ILE A 108 -7.49 -5.91 -21.79
CA ILE A 108 -6.94 -5.30 -20.57
C ILE A 108 -6.28 -3.95 -20.91
N CYS A 109 -5.44 -3.92 -21.95
CA CYS A 109 -4.77 -2.70 -22.40
C CYS A 109 -5.76 -1.59 -22.75
N LYS A 110 -6.87 -1.93 -23.41
CA LYS A 110 -7.92 -0.97 -23.79
C LYS A 110 -8.53 -0.29 -22.55
N VAL A 111 -8.92 -1.03 -21.52
CA VAL A 111 -9.48 -0.41 -20.32
C VAL A 111 -8.45 0.39 -19.53
N MET A 112 -7.19 -0.04 -19.48
CA MET A 112 -6.09 0.73 -18.88
C MET A 112 -5.83 2.05 -19.64
N ASP A 113 -5.81 2.00 -20.96
CA ASP A 113 -5.64 3.21 -21.81
C ASP A 113 -6.81 4.18 -21.61
N MET A 114 -8.05 3.68 -21.49
CA MET A 114 -9.23 4.51 -21.20
C MET A 114 -9.13 5.15 -19.80
N ALA A 115 -8.76 4.37 -18.81
CA ALA A 115 -8.58 4.84 -17.42
C ALA A 115 -7.57 6.00 -17.35
N MET A 116 -6.41 5.87 -18.00
CA MET A 116 -5.40 6.93 -18.03
C MET A 116 -5.89 8.19 -18.75
N LYS A 117 -6.67 8.04 -19.83
CA LYS A 117 -7.20 9.18 -20.60
C LYS A 117 -8.20 10.01 -19.80
N VAL A 118 -9.06 9.36 -19.02
CA VAL A 118 -10.10 10.07 -18.25
C VAL A 118 -9.68 10.38 -16.82
N GLY A 119 -8.65 9.71 -16.29
CA GLY A 119 -8.21 9.85 -14.91
C GLY A 119 -9.12 9.09 -13.93
N ALA A 120 -9.13 7.76 -14.03
CA ALA A 120 -9.87 6.87 -13.13
C ALA A 120 -9.03 5.64 -12.74
N PRO A 121 -9.22 5.08 -11.54
CA PRO A 121 -8.50 3.90 -11.08
C PRO A 121 -8.70 2.68 -11.97
N VAL A 122 -7.70 1.81 -11.99
CA VAL A 122 -7.77 0.47 -12.59
C VAL A 122 -7.77 -0.58 -11.49
N ILE A 123 -8.76 -1.48 -11.51
CA ILE A 123 -8.84 -2.59 -10.58
C ILE A 123 -8.80 -3.89 -11.36
N GLY A 124 -7.76 -4.69 -11.12
CA GLY A 124 -7.58 -6.01 -11.72
C GLY A 124 -7.96 -7.13 -10.76
N LEU A 125 -8.89 -7.99 -11.17
CA LEU A 125 -9.25 -9.22 -10.46
C LEU A 125 -8.52 -10.38 -11.15
N ASN A 126 -7.44 -10.85 -10.52
CA ASN A 126 -6.47 -11.75 -11.14
C ASN A 126 -6.76 -13.21 -10.73
N ASP A 127 -6.98 -14.07 -11.73
CA ASP A 127 -7.23 -15.50 -11.56
C ASP A 127 -6.80 -16.21 -12.86
N SER A 128 -5.49 -16.51 -12.99
CA SER A 128 -4.88 -16.92 -14.25
C SER A 128 -3.76 -17.95 -14.09
N GLY A 129 -3.81 -18.97 -14.91
CA GLY A 129 -2.72 -19.94 -15.04
C GLY A 129 -1.47 -19.43 -15.77
N GLY A 130 -1.46 -18.14 -16.21
CA GLY A 130 -0.32 -17.56 -16.92
C GLY A 130 -0.55 -17.40 -18.43
N ALA A 131 0.52 -17.53 -19.21
CA ALA A 131 0.48 -17.40 -20.67
C ALA A 131 -0.28 -18.54 -21.33
N ARG A 132 -1.11 -18.23 -22.33
CA ARG A 132 -1.76 -19.24 -23.18
C ARG A 132 -0.73 -19.88 -24.08
N ILE A 133 -0.30 -21.10 -23.74
CA ILE A 133 0.84 -21.78 -24.37
C ILE A 133 0.61 -21.99 -25.87
N GLN A 134 -0.64 -22.25 -26.30
CA GLN A 134 -1.01 -22.49 -27.67
C GLN A 134 -0.75 -21.29 -28.60
N GLU A 135 -0.68 -20.08 -28.04
CA GLU A 135 -0.40 -18.85 -28.80
C GLU A 135 1.09 -18.49 -28.83
N GLY A 136 1.92 -19.23 -28.09
CA GLY A 136 3.36 -19.03 -28.09
C GLY A 136 3.79 -17.61 -27.72
N VAL A 137 4.67 -17.01 -28.54
CA VAL A 137 5.23 -15.68 -28.29
C VAL A 137 4.18 -14.56 -28.33
N ALA A 138 3.05 -14.75 -28.99
CA ALA A 138 1.98 -13.74 -29.04
C ALA A 138 1.37 -13.47 -27.64
N SER A 139 1.26 -14.52 -26.81
CA SER A 139 0.87 -14.38 -25.41
C SER A 139 1.90 -13.59 -24.60
N LEU A 140 3.20 -13.86 -24.81
CA LEU A 140 4.28 -13.11 -24.14
C LEU A 140 4.28 -11.62 -24.55
N GLY A 141 4.06 -11.34 -25.85
CA GLY A 141 3.88 -9.97 -26.35
C GLY A 141 2.70 -9.28 -25.65
N GLY A 142 1.58 -10.00 -25.48
CA GLY A 142 0.43 -9.49 -24.74
C GLY A 142 0.76 -9.09 -23.29
N TYR A 143 1.52 -9.92 -22.56
CA TYR A 143 2.00 -9.54 -21.22
C TYR A 143 2.86 -8.29 -21.27
N ALA A 144 3.79 -8.16 -22.18
CA ALA A 144 4.66 -6.99 -22.31
C ALA A 144 3.84 -5.70 -22.55
N GLU A 145 2.78 -5.77 -23.35
CA GLU A 145 1.85 -4.66 -23.58
C GLU A 145 1.11 -4.23 -22.29
N VAL A 146 0.68 -5.18 -21.46
CA VAL A 146 0.08 -4.90 -20.15
C VAL A 146 1.10 -4.30 -19.20
N PHE A 147 2.32 -4.84 -19.13
CA PHE A 147 3.40 -4.32 -18.28
C PHE A 147 3.75 -2.87 -18.63
N GLN A 148 3.81 -2.55 -19.91
CA GLN A 148 4.06 -1.18 -20.34
C GLN A 148 2.97 -0.23 -19.80
N ARG A 149 1.68 -0.63 -19.84
CA ARG A 149 0.60 0.20 -19.32
C ARG A 149 0.65 0.32 -17.80
N ASN A 150 1.03 -0.74 -17.07
CA ASN A 150 1.25 -0.61 -15.63
C ASN A 150 2.30 0.47 -15.31
N VAL A 151 3.40 0.50 -16.04
CA VAL A 151 4.45 1.52 -15.88
C VAL A 151 3.94 2.92 -16.23
N LEU A 152 3.24 3.07 -17.35
CA LEU A 152 2.69 4.36 -17.78
C LEU A 152 1.59 4.89 -16.85
N ALA A 153 0.82 4.00 -16.23
CA ALA A 153 -0.24 4.33 -15.29
C ALA A 153 0.28 4.67 -13.88
N SER A 154 1.50 4.22 -13.55
CA SER A 154 2.12 4.44 -12.23
C SER A 154 2.24 5.93 -11.91
N GLY A 155 1.66 6.37 -10.80
CA GLY A 155 1.59 7.77 -10.40
C GLY A 155 0.64 8.63 -11.25
N VAL A 156 -0.14 8.04 -12.16
CA VAL A 156 -1.14 8.73 -12.98
C VAL A 156 -2.55 8.40 -12.51
N VAL A 157 -2.86 7.12 -12.41
CA VAL A 157 -4.11 6.60 -11.84
C VAL A 157 -3.80 5.50 -10.84
N PRO A 158 -4.55 5.39 -9.73
CA PRO A 158 -4.37 4.29 -8.78
C PRO A 158 -4.61 2.93 -9.44
N GLN A 159 -3.75 1.98 -9.15
CA GLN A 159 -3.81 0.61 -9.64
C GLN A 159 -3.94 -0.36 -8.46
N LEU A 160 -5.03 -1.10 -8.38
CA LEU A 160 -5.29 -2.10 -7.35
C LEU A 160 -5.41 -3.48 -7.99
N SER A 161 -4.67 -4.44 -7.48
CA SER A 161 -4.77 -5.85 -7.87
C SER A 161 -5.35 -6.69 -6.75
N LEU A 162 -6.40 -7.45 -7.04
CA LEU A 162 -6.92 -8.50 -6.16
C LEU A 162 -6.53 -9.85 -6.76
N ILE A 163 -5.79 -10.65 -6.02
CA ILE A 163 -5.42 -11.99 -6.42
C ILE A 163 -6.44 -12.95 -5.84
N MET A 164 -7.25 -13.53 -6.71
CA MET A 164 -8.45 -14.28 -6.33
C MET A 164 -8.39 -15.75 -6.80
N GLY A 165 -7.23 -16.17 -7.21
CA GLY A 165 -6.94 -17.53 -7.64
C GLY A 165 -5.45 -17.70 -7.94
N PRO A 166 -5.06 -18.74 -8.67
CA PRO A 166 -3.69 -18.89 -9.15
C PRO A 166 -3.25 -17.68 -9.96
N CYS A 167 -2.01 -17.26 -9.76
CA CYS A 167 -1.35 -16.22 -10.53
C CYS A 167 0.11 -16.66 -10.70
N ALA A 168 0.45 -17.22 -11.88
CA ALA A 168 1.71 -17.90 -12.09
C ALA A 168 2.47 -17.38 -13.31
N GLY A 169 3.78 -17.45 -13.27
CA GLY A 169 4.67 -17.05 -14.37
C GLY A 169 4.53 -15.58 -14.72
N GLY A 170 4.28 -15.26 -15.99
CA GLY A 170 4.10 -13.88 -16.44
C GLY A 170 2.98 -13.11 -15.75
N ALA A 171 1.96 -13.81 -15.24
CA ALA A 171 0.80 -13.21 -14.57
C ALA A 171 1.14 -12.49 -13.26
N VAL A 172 2.28 -12.79 -12.61
CA VAL A 172 2.64 -12.16 -11.32
C VAL A 172 3.24 -10.76 -11.46
N TYR A 173 3.82 -10.44 -12.62
CA TYR A 173 4.58 -9.20 -12.76
C TYR A 173 3.67 -7.97 -12.94
N SER A 174 2.53 -8.10 -13.63
CA SER A 174 1.56 -7.01 -13.72
C SER A 174 1.06 -6.59 -12.34
N PRO A 175 0.52 -7.48 -11.48
CA PRO A 175 0.18 -7.12 -10.11
C PRO A 175 1.35 -6.53 -9.31
N ALA A 176 2.55 -7.08 -9.44
CA ALA A 176 3.73 -6.59 -8.72
C ALA A 176 4.12 -5.14 -9.06
N MET A 177 3.70 -4.63 -10.21
CA MET A 177 3.89 -3.24 -10.63
C MET A 177 2.73 -2.32 -10.28
N THR A 178 1.61 -2.85 -9.78
CA THR A 178 0.49 -2.02 -9.29
C THR A 178 0.78 -1.42 -7.93
N ASP A 179 -0.05 -0.48 -7.47
CA ASP A 179 0.19 0.24 -6.24
C ASP A 179 -0.08 -0.61 -5.00
N PHE A 180 -1.16 -1.42 -5.03
CA PHE A 180 -1.58 -2.28 -3.92
C PHE A 180 -2.03 -3.64 -4.41
N ILE A 181 -1.78 -4.67 -3.60
CA ILE A 181 -2.15 -6.06 -3.88
C ILE A 181 -2.89 -6.64 -2.68
N PHE A 182 -4.13 -7.06 -2.89
CA PHE A 182 -4.92 -7.82 -1.93
C PHE A 182 -5.00 -9.27 -2.35
N MET A 183 -4.88 -10.18 -1.41
CA MET A 183 -4.94 -11.63 -1.67
C MET A 183 -6.03 -12.30 -0.85
N VAL A 184 -6.52 -13.43 -1.34
CA VAL A 184 -7.48 -14.30 -0.64
C VAL A 184 -6.73 -15.52 -0.10
N LYS A 185 -6.88 -15.82 1.19
CA LYS A 185 -6.25 -16.98 1.84
C LYS A 185 -6.75 -18.29 1.23
N ASP A 186 -5.90 -19.28 1.23
CA ASP A 186 -6.19 -20.67 0.84
C ASP A 186 -6.72 -20.89 -0.59
N SER A 187 -6.89 -19.83 -1.38
CA SER A 187 -7.41 -19.90 -2.75
C SER A 187 -6.60 -19.12 -3.76
N SER A 188 -5.77 -18.17 -3.33
CA SER A 188 -4.95 -17.35 -4.20
C SER A 188 -3.46 -17.59 -3.97
N TYR A 189 -2.72 -17.60 -5.07
CA TYR A 189 -1.28 -17.88 -5.07
C TYR A 189 -0.55 -17.03 -6.09
N MET A 190 0.62 -16.52 -5.70
CA MET A 190 1.54 -15.83 -6.62
C MET A 190 2.90 -16.49 -6.55
N PHE A 191 3.40 -16.98 -7.69
CA PHE A 191 4.76 -17.53 -7.78
C PHE A 191 5.28 -17.48 -9.22
N VAL A 192 6.59 -17.39 -9.38
CA VAL A 192 7.23 -17.43 -10.71
C VAL A 192 6.97 -18.77 -11.38
N THR A 193 7.14 -19.86 -10.61
CA THR A 193 6.82 -21.21 -11.03
C THR A 193 6.19 -21.99 -9.89
N GLY A 194 5.28 -22.91 -10.20
CA GLY A 194 4.58 -23.70 -9.18
C GLY A 194 5.48 -24.75 -8.49
N PRO A 195 4.99 -25.39 -7.40
CA PRO A 195 5.74 -26.34 -6.58
C PRO A 195 6.38 -27.50 -7.35
N GLU A 196 5.72 -28.02 -8.39
CA GLU A 196 6.25 -29.13 -9.20
C GLU A 196 7.55 -28.74 -9.95
N VAL A 197 7.62 -27.50 -10.46
CA VAL A 197 8.83 -27.01 -11.13
C VAL A 197 9.92 -26.73 -10.09
N VAL A 198 9.56 -26.15 -8.95
CA VAL A 198 10.49 -25.94 -7.82
C VAL A 198 11.12 -27.28 -7.40
N LYS A 199 10.30 -28.32 -7.19
CA LYS A 199 10.78 -29.67 -6.85
C LYS A 199 11.74 -30.23 -7.92
N THR A 200 11.41 -30.02 -9.19
CA THR A 200 12.23 -30.55 -10.30
C THR A 200 13.59 -29.85 -10.40
N VAL A 201 13.62 -28.53 -10.15
CA VAL A 201 14.84 -27.71 -10.37
C VAL A 201 15.72 -27.62 -9.11
N THR A 202 15.11 -27.46 -7.93
CA THR A 202 15.83 -27.21 -6.67
C THR A 202 15.81 -28.42 -5.71
N ASN A 203 14.99 -29.44 -5.98
CA ASN A 203 14.68 -30.57 -5.08
C ASN A 203 13.99 -30.13 -3.76
N GLU A 204 13.40 -28.94 -3.70
CA GLU A 204 12.62 -28.50 -2.56
C GLU A 204 11.19 -29.03 -2.64
N GLU A 205 10.68 -29.58 -1.55
CA GLU A 205 9.27 -29.94 -1.41
C GLU A 205 8.55 -28.82 -0.67
N VAL A 206 7.62 -28.17 -1.34
CA VAL A 206 6.89 -27.01 -0.82
C VAL A 206 5.43 -27.05 -1.34
N THR A 207 4.49 -26.66 -0.49
CA THR A 207 3.09 -26.50 -0.90
C THR A 207 2.87 -25.18 -1.65
N GLN A 208 1.75 -25.04 -2.34
CA GLN A 208 1.38 -23.77 -2.99
C GLN A 208 1.28 -22.62 -1.98
N GLU A 209 0.69 -22.90 -0.81
CA GLU A 209 0.51 -21.92 0.26
C GLU A 209 1.85 -21.46 0.85
N GLU A 210 2.77 -22.38 1.10
CA GLU A 210 4.11 -22.08 1.63
C GLU A 210 4.96 -21.30 0.61
N LEU A 211 4.85 -21.63 -0.68
CA LEU A 211 5.63 -21.01 -1.74
C LEU A 211 5.15 -19.61 -2.04
N GLY A 212 3.84 -19.41 -2.20
CA GLY A 212 3.29 -18.15 -2.67
C GLY A 212 1.85 -17.89 -2.28
N GLY A 213 1.39 -18.40 -1.14
CA GLY A 213 0.07 -18.11 -0.60
C GLY A 213 -0.05 -16.71 0.00
N ALA A 214 -1.27 -16.30 0.31
CA ALA A 214 -1.59 -14.97 0.83
C ALA A 214 -0.81 -14.64 2.12
N VAL A 215 -0.72 -15.58 3.06
CA VAL A 215 0.03 -15.39 4.31
C VAL A 215 1.52 -15.22 4.05
N THR A 216 2.11 -16.00 3.15
CA THR A 216 3.53 -15.85 2.78
C THR A 216 3.82 -14.47 2.20
N HIS A 217 2.98 -13.99 1.29
CA HIS A 217 3.19 -12.70 0.64
C HIS A 217 2.89 -11.48 1.52
N THR A 218 1.98 -11.61 2.48
CA THR A 218 1.68 -10.51 3.41
C THR A 218 2.58 -10.47 4.64
N THR A 219 3.29 -11.55 4.97
CA THR A 219 4.15 -11.57 6.17
C THR A 219 5.65 -11.57 5.85
N LYS A 220 6.07 -12.40 4.88
CA LYS A 220 7.50 -12.63 4.59
C LYS A 220 8.04 -11.76 3.47
N THR A 221 7.31 -11.66 2.35
CA THR A 221 7.85 -11.06 1.11
C THR A 221 7.43 -9.61 0.90
N SER A 222 6.35 -9.15 1.53
CA SER A 222 5.70 -7.86 1.27
C SER A 222 5.23 -7.65 -0.19
N VAL A 223 5.05 -8.70 -0.96
CA VAL A 223 4.49 -8.61 -2.31
C VAL A 223 3.01 -8.23 -2.24
N ALA A 224 2.27 -8.80 -1.29
CA ALA A 224 0.88 -8.43 -1.04
C ALA A 224 0.75 -7.56 0.22
N ASP A 225 -0.23 -6.68 0.20
CA ASP A 225 -0.48 -5.74 1.30
C ASP A 225 -1.41 -6.31 2.37
N ILE A 226 -2.52 -6.94 1.96
CA ILE A 226 -3.52 -7.47 2.90
C ILE A 226 -4.03 -8.83 2.40
N ALA A 227 -4.27 -9.76 3.34
CA ALA A 227 -4.89 -11.04 3.10
C ALA A 227 -6.29 -11.10 3.72
N TYR A 228 -7.28 -11.55 2.94
CA TYR A 228 -8.67 -11.68 3.36
C TYR A 228 -9.11 -13.15 3.37
N GLU A 229 -10.14 -13.48 4.13
CA GLU A 229 -10.59 -14.87 4.29
C GLU A 229 -11.28 -15.44 3.05
N ASN A 230 -11.95 -14.57 2.26
CA ASN A 230 -12.72 -14.99 1.07
C ASN A 230 -12.84 -13.85 0.04
N ASP A 231 -13.35 -14.21 -1.15
CA ASP A 231 -13.55 -13.28 -2.27
C ASP A 231 -14.41 -12.07 -1.86
N ILE A 232 -15.48 -12.29 -1.11
CA ILE A 232 -16.44 -11.23 -0.74
C ILE A 232 -15.77 -10.20 0.18
N GLU A 233 -15.07 -10.65 1.20
CA GLU A 233 -14.34 -9.73 2.11
C GLU A 233 -13.29 -8.92 1.37
N ALA A 234 -12.52 -9.54 0.47
CA ALA A 234 -11.52 -8.83 -0.32
C ALA A 234 -12.15 -7.76 -1.24
N LEU A 235 -13.28 -8.07 -1.87
CA LEU A 235 -14.00 -7.15 -2.76
C LEU A 235 -14.64 -5.99 -1.98
N LEU A 236 -15.25 -6.25 -0.83
CA LEU A 236 -15.81 -5.21 0.02
C LEU A 236 -14.71 -4.30 0.58
N ALA A 237 -13.59 -4.87 1.02
CA ALA A 237 -12.43 -4.10 1.47
C ALA A 237 -11.84 -3.23 0.33
N ALA A 238 -11.86 -3.72 -0.91
CA ALA A 238 -11.43 -2.93 -2.06
C ALA A 238 -12.36 -1.74 -2.32
N ARG A 239 -13.69 -1.90 -2.12
CA ARG A 239 -14.65 -0.79 -2.19
C ARG A 239 -14.34 0.28 -1.13
N ASP A 240 -14.11 -0.14 0.11
CA ASP A 240 -13.77 0.78 1.21
C ASP A 240 -12.43 1.47 0.95
N PHE A 241 -11.46 0.73 0.43
CA PHE A 241 -10.12 1.25 0.13
C PHE A 241 -10.13 2.33 -0.96
N ILE A 242 -10.84 2.11 -2.06
CA ILE A 242 -10.96 3.06 -3.17
C ILE A 242 -11.54 4.41 -2.70
N ASP A 243 -12.36 4.41 -1.67
CA ASP A 243 -12.93 5.62 -1.11
C ASP A 243 -11.93 6.57 -0.45
N TYR A 244 -10.74 6.08 -0.08
CA TYR A 244 -9.65 6.94 0.41
C TYR A 244 -8.86 7.59 -0.72
N LEU A 245 -8.89 7.02 -1.93
CA LEU A 245 -7.97 7.42 -3.00
C LEU A 245 -8.58 8.48 -3.92
N PRO A 246 -7.82 9.47 -4.38
CA PRO A 246 -8.23 10.29 -5.51
C PRO A 246 -8.37 9.40 -6.77
N LEU A 247 -9.18 9.82 -7.74
CA LEU A 247 -9.36 9.05 -8.97
C LEU A 247 -8.11 9.11 -9.88
N SER A 248 -7.32 10.17 -9.77
CA SER A 248 -6.06 10.33 -10.50
C SER A 248 -5.17 11.36 -9.81
N ASN A 249 -3.93 11.47 -10.26
CA ASN A 249 -2.97 12.49 -9.82
C ASN A 249 -3.36 13.94 -10.16
N ARG A 250 -4.47 14.14 -10.88
CA ARG A 250 -5.00 15.46 -11.27
C ARG A 250 -6.23 15.85 -10.46
N GLN A 251 -6.64 15.02 -9.52
CA GLN A 251 -7.82 15.25 -8.69
C GLN A 251 -7.41 15.37 -7.22
N GLU A 252 -8.13 16.19 -6.49
CA GLU A 252 -7.96 16.29 -5.05
C GLU A 252 -8.37 14.99 -4.35
N VAL A 253 -7.85 14.79 -3.15
CA VAL A 253 -8.29 13.71 -2.27
C VAL A 253 -9.81 13.76 -2.05
N PRO A 254 -10.49 12.60 -1.96
CA PRO A 254 -11.92 12.57 -1.72
C PRO A 254 -12.26 13.20 -0.38
N GLU A 255 -13.44 13.81 -0.31
CA GLU A 255 -14.00 14.41 0.89
C GLU A 255 -15.29 13.70 1.27
N ARG A 256 -15.41 13.29 2.53
CA ARG A 256 -16.63 12.71 3.10
C ARG A 256 -17.15 13.61 4.21
N PRO A 257 -18.47 13.72 4.38
CA PRO A 257 -19.03 14.36 5.56
C PRO A 257 -18.54 13.68 6.82
N THR A 258 -18.12 14.47 7.81
CA THR A 258 -17.76 14.01 9.14
C THR A 258 -18.55 14.75 10.20
N ALA A 259 -18.96 14.05 11.26
CA ALA A 259 -19.54 14.65 12.46
C ALA A 259 -18.48 14.97 13.53
N ASP A 260 -17.22 14.58 13.29
CA ASP A 260 -16.11 14.72 14.25
C ASP A 260 -15.54 16.16 14.19
N PRO A 261 -15.75 17.00 15.22
CA PRO A 261 -15.38 18.41 15.16
C PRO A 261 -13.85 18.59 15.17
N ILE A 262 -13.41 19.65 14.50
CA ILE A 262 -12.00 20.05 14.47
C ILE A 262 -11.46 20.36 15.87
N GLU A 263 -12.26 21.01 16.66
CA GLU A 263 -11.90 21.47 18.00
C GLU A 263 -11.94 20.35 19.04
N ARG A 264 -12.26 19.12 18.64
CA ARG A 264 -12.25 17.98 19.55
C ARG A 264 -10.86 17.82 20.18
N GLU A 265 -10.81 17.94 21.46
CA GLU A 265 -9.66 17.64 22.29
C GLU A 265 -9.76 16.21 22.81
N GLU A 266 -8.62 15.55 22.99
CA GLU A 266 -8.55 14.16 23.45
C GLU A 266 -7.72 14.08 24.74
N PRO A 267 -8.30 14.34 25.93
CA PRO A 267 -7.57 14.39 27.19
C PRO A 267 -6.83 13.10 27.54
N SER A 268 -7.29 11.97 27.02
CA SER A 268 -6.63 10.67 27.25
C SER A 268 -5.23 10.57 26.63
N LEU A 269 -4.89 11.46 25.67
CA LEU A 269 -3.54 11.53 25.11
C LEU A 269 -2.52 12.10 26.12
N ASP A 270 -2.95 12.92 27.09
CA ASP A 270 -2.04 13.53 28.07
C ASP A 270 -1.40 12.50 29.02
N THR A 271 -2.02 11.34 29.13
CA THR A 271 -1.57 10.24 30.02
C THR A 271 -1.21 8.96 29.27
N LEU A 272 -1.25 8.99 27.92
CA LEU A 272 -1.03 7.80 27.10
C LEU A 272 0.44 7.35 27.12
N ILE A 273 1.38 8.28 27.12
CA ILE A 273 2.80 7.97 27.13
C ILE A 273 3.20 7.60 28.57
N PRO A 274 3.76 6.39 28.81
CA PRO A 274 4.25 6.01 30.12
C PRO A 274 5.42 6.89 30.60
N ASP A 275 5.47 7.18 31.90
CA ASP A 275 6.62 7.90 32.51
C ASP A 275 7.94 7.14 32.35
N ASN A 276 7.87 5.81 32.32
CA ASN A 276 9.04 5.00 32.04
C ASN A 276 9.32 4.95 30.53
N ALA A 277 10.40 5.58 30.09
CA ALA A 277 10.81 5.65 28.70
C ALA A 277 11.02 4.28 28.00
N ASN A 278 11.18 3.19 28.77
CA ASN A 278 11.31 1.83 28.25
C ASN A 278 10.00 1.05 28.21
N GLN A 279 8.92 1.60 28.75
CA GLN A 279 7.60 0.98 28.66
C GLN A 279 6.96 1.33 27.32
N PRO A 280 6.61 0.34 26.48
CA PRO A 280 5.95 0.60 25.20
C PRO A 280 4.49 1.02 25.40
N TYR A 281 3.95 1.70 24.41
CA TYR A 281 2.52 1.98 24.24
C TYR A 281 2.11 1.71 22.79
N ASP A 282 0.82 1.57 22.53
CA ASP A 282 0.29 1.29 21.19
C ASP A 282 0.06 2.58 20.42
N MET A 283 0.83 2.81 19.35
CA MET A 283 0.68 3.98 18.50
C MET A 283 -0.64 4.00 17.74
N HIS A 284 -1.31 2.86 17.54
CA HIS A 284 -2.66 2.85 16.96
C HIS A 284 -3.65 3.68 17.79
N GLU A 285 -3.49 3.71 19.12
CA GLU A 285 -4.35 4.55 19.96
C GLU A 285 -4.18 6.03 19.65
N VAL A 286 -2.94 6.50 19.46
CA VAL A 286 -2.69 7.90 19.05
C VAL A 286 -3.35 8.20 17.72
N ILE A 287 -3.12 7.34 16.73
CA ILE A 287 -3.66 7.52 15.38
C ILE A 287 -5.18 7.59 15.40
N ARG A 288 -5.85 6.63 16.02
CA ARG A 288 -7.31 6.57 16.09
C ARG A 288 -7.93 7.74 16.87
N LYS A 289 -7.28 8.22 17.92
CA LYS A 289 -7.74 9.37 18.69
C LYS A 289 -7.60 10.69 17.95
N VAL A 290 -6.71 10.76 16.97
CA VAL A 290 -6.48 11.96 16.14
C VAL A 290 -7.37 12.00 14.91
N LEU A 291 -7.53 10.87 14.23
CA LEU A 291 -8.29 10.78 12.98
C LEU A 291 -9.81 10.92 13.19
N ASP A 292 -10.51 11.30 12.12
CA ASP A 292 -11.97 11.38 12.10
C ASP A 292 -12.56 10.01 12.43
N GLU A 293 -13.51 9.96 13.36
CA GLU A 293 -14.21 8.76 13.84
C GLU A 293 -13.27 7.60 14.26
N GLY A 294 -11.97 7.85 14.38
CA GLY A 294 -10.97 6.82 14.67
C GLY A 294 -10.74 5.84 13.51
N ASP A 295 -11.17 6.21 12.31
CA ASP A 295 -11.10 5.36 11.12
C ASP A 295 -9.67 5.35 10.54
N PHE A 296 -9.06 4.16 10.49
CA PHE A 296 -7.70 3.95 10.00
C PHE A 296 -7.61 2.68 9.17
N PHE A 297 -7.41 2.82 7.86
CA PHE A 297 -7.19 1.72 6.94
C PHE A 297 -5.69 1.43 6.86
N GLU A 298 -5.23 0.44 7.62
CA GLU A 298 -3.82 0.08 7.70
C GLU A 298 -3.37 -0.75 6.48
N ILE A 299 -2.22 -0.39 5.91
CA ILE A 299 -1.56 -1.10 4.81
C ILE A 299 -0.43 -1.97 5.36
N GLN A 300 -0.35 -3.22 4.92
CA GLN A 300 0.65 -4.21 5.37
C GLN A 300 0.68 -4.40 6.90
N PRO A 301 -0.47 -4.62 7.58
CA PRO A 301 -0.49 -4.76 9.03
C PRO A 301 0.34 -5.96 9.53
N ALA A 302 0.48 -7.01 8.71
CA ALA A 302 1.21 -8.22 9.05
C ALA A 302 2.71 -8.18 8.69
N HIS A 303 3.18 -7.12 7.97
CA HIS A 303 4.56 -6.96 7.57
C HIS A 303 5.18 -5.71 8.19
N ALA A 304 6.42 -5.84 8.71
CA ALA A 304 7.16 -4.73 9.32
C ALA A 304 6.27 -3.92 10.30
N ALA A 305 5.68 -4.62 11.29
CA ALA A 305 4.72 -4.05 12.24
C ALA A 305 5.35 -3.02 13.21
N ASN A 306 6.68 -2.83 13.16
CA ASN A 306 7.40 -1.75 13.84
C ASN A 306 7.18 -0.38 13.21
N ILE A 307 6.53 -0.31 12.02
CA ILE A 307 6.05 0.91 11.40
C ILE A 307 4.61 0.71 10.90
N LEU A 308 3.77 1.69 11.17
CA LEU A 308 2.38 1.73 10.73
C LEU A 308 2.28 2.65 9.51
N CYS A 309 1.65 2.17 8.46
CA CYS A 309 1.32 2.96 7.27
C CYS A 309 -0.15 2.72 6.92
N GLY A 310 -0.87 3.77 6.59
CA GLY A 310 -2.28 3.61 6.24
C GLY A 310 -2.96 4.93 5.95
N PHE A 311 -4.23 4.85 5.61
CA PHE A 311 -5.06 6.00 5.29
C PHE A 311 -6.07 6.26 6.38
N GLY A 312 -6.33 7.53 6.62
CA GLY A 312 -7.40 8.02 7.48
C GLY A 312 -7.98 9.30 6.93
N ARG A 313 -8.80 9.98 7.73
CA ARG A 313 -9.37 11.26 7.33
C ARG A 313 -9.18 12.32 8.41
N MET A 314 -9.00 13.53 7.96
CA MET A 314 -9.02 14.75 8.76
C MET A 314 -9.96 15.75 8.11
N GLU A 315 -11.00 16.16 8.83
CA GLU A 315 -12.08 17.00 8.28
C GLU A 315 -12.74 16.41 7.04
N GLY A 316 -12.94 15.08 7.04
CA GLY A 316 -13.50 14.32 5.94
C GLY A 316 -12.54 14.06 4.78
N ARG A 317 -11.36 14.67 4.74
CA ARG A 317 -10.38 14.56 3.65
C ARG A 317 -9.32 13.50 3.96
N THR A 318 -8.97 12.72 2.96
CA THR A 318 -7.96 11.65 3.11
C THR A 318 -6.58 12.22 3.46
N VAL A 319 -5.93 11.54 4.38
CA VAL A 319 -4.52 11.73 4.76
C VAL A 319 -3.81 10.38 4.82
N GLY A 320 -2.54 10.35 4.45
CA GLY A 320 -1.65 9.22 4.70
C GLY A 320 -1.02 9.35 6.08
N VAL A 321 -0.92 8.26 6.79
CA VAL A 321 -0.30 8.20 8.13
C VAL A 321 0.91 7.26 8.07
N VAL A 322 2.04 7.73 8.61
CA VAL A 322 3.25 6.93 8.85
C VAL A 322 3.64 7.09 10.31
N ALA A 323 3.78 6.01 11.05
CA ALA A 323 4.07 6.10 12.47
C ALA A 323 4.97 4.95 12.96
N ASN A 324 5.90 5.24 13.86
CA ASN A 324 6.64 4.18 14.55
C ASN A 324 5.72 3.46 15.55
N GLN A 325 5.86 2.14 15.67
CA GLN A 325 5.11 1.34 16.64
C GLN A 325 6.01 0.85 17.77
N PRO A 326 6.00 1.51 18.93
CA PRO A 326 6.87 1.16 20.06
C PRO A 326 6.66 -0.26 20.62
N MET A 327 5.47 -0.84 20.40
CA MET A 327 5.16 -2.20 20.83
C MET A 327 5.97 -3.26 20.08
N VAL A 328 6.51 -2.93 18.91
CA VAL A 328 7.26 -3.85 18.05
C VAL A 328 8.66 -3.31 17.82
N LEU A 329 9.67 -4.05 18.26
CA LEU A 329 11.08 -3.66 18.14
C LEU A 329 11.35 -2.22 18.64
N ALA A 330 10.62 -1.76 19.66
CA ALA A 330 10.70 -0.39 20.20
C ALA A 330 10.52 0.73 19.14
N GLY A 331 9.91 0.44 18.00
CA GLY A 331 9.72 1.41 16.91
C GLY A 331 10.97 1.70 16.08
N VAL A 332 12.04 0.91 16.17
CA VAL A 332 13.25 1.11 15.37
C VAL A 332 12.96 1.02 13.87
N LEU A 333 13.76 1.69 13.05
CA LEU A 333 13.75 1.49 11.61
C LEU A 333 14.68 0.33 11.23
N ASP A 334 14.16 -0.63 10.49
CA ASP A 334 14.91 -1.72 9.89
C ASP A 334 14.74 -1.71 8.35
N ILE A 335 15.29 -2.70 7.67
CA ILE A 335 15.19 -2.82 6.22
C ILE A 335 13.72 -2.84 5.77
N ASN A 336 12.90 -3.65 6.43
CA ASN A 336 11.52 -3.87 6.00
C ASN A 336 10.63 -2.66 6.27
N SER A 337 10.74 -2.06 7.44
CA SER A 337 10.01 -0.84 7.79
C SER A 337 10.40 0.34 6.91
N SER A 338 11.69 0.47 6.58
CA SER A 338 12.17 1.50 5.66
C SER A 338 11.60 1.34 4.24
N LYS A 339 11.54 0.12 3.72
CA LYS A 339 10.95 -0.19 2.40
C LYS A 339 9.44 0.06 2.38
N LYS A 340 8.71 -0.44 3.40
CA LYS A 340 7.26 -0.26 3.56
C LYS A 340 6.90 1.22 3.56
N ALA A 341 7.51 2.00 4.45
CA ALA A 341 7.22 3.42 4.58
C ALA A 341 7.64 4.22 3.35
N ALA A 342 8.80 3.93 2.74
CA ALA A 342 9.25 4.63 1.53
C ALA A 342 8.26 4.48 0.37
N ARG A 343 7.76 3.26 0.13
CA ARG A 343 6.76 3.02 -0.91
C ARG A 343 5.45 3.75 -0.63
N PHE A 344 5.01 3.72 0.62
CA PHE A 344 3.77 4.39 1.04
C PHE A 344 3.87 5.92 0.90
N VAL A 345 4.97 6.53 1.33
CA VAL A 345 5.22 7.97 1.18
C VAL A 345 5.24 8.38 -0.29
N ARG A 346 5.90 7.59 -1.16
CA ARG A 346 5.90 7.86 -2.61
C ARG A 346 4.53 7.76 -3.24
N PHE A 347 3.71 6.81 -2.82
CA PHE A 347 2.32 6.72 -3.26
C PHE A 347 1.53 7.97 -2.84
N CYS A 348 1.61 8.37 -1.59
CA CYS A 348 0.94 9.58 -1.11
C CYS A 348 1.36 10.82 -1.91
N ASP A 349 2.67 10.97 -2.16
CA ASP A 349 3.18 12.11 -2.94
C ASP A 349 2.72 12.08 -4.41
N ALA A 350 2.69 10.90 -5.04
CA ALA A 350 2.24 10.75 -6.42
C ALA A 350 0.76 11.12 -6.64
N PHE A 351 -0.06 11.03 -5.58
CA PHE A 351 -1.50 11.28 -5.63
C PHE A 351 -1.95 12.44 -4.75
N ASP A 352 -1.06 13.38 -4.43
CA ASP A 352 -1.34 14.60 -3.66
C ASP A 352 -2.04 14.35 -2.31
N ILE A 353 -1.73 13.23 -1.66
CA ILE A 353 -2.26 12.88 -0.34
C ILE A 353 -1.34 13.46 0.75
N PRO A 354 -1.83 14.37 1.61
CA PRO A 354 -1.05 14.89 2.73
C PRO A 354 -0.58 13.80 3.68
N ILE A 355 0.61 13.94 4.25
CA ILE A 355 1.23 12.94 5.12
C ILE A 355 1.31 13.43 6.56
N LEU A 356 0.75 12.64 7.48
CA LEU A 356 0.92 12.78 8.92
C LEU A 356 1.95 11.76 9.41
N THR A 357 2.94 12.23 10.16
CA THR A 357 3.98 11.36 10.72
C THR A 357 3.99 11.45 12.24
N PHE A 358 3.84 10.30 12.93
CA PHE A 358 3.99 10.20 14.38
C PHE A 358 5.30 9.49 14.70
N VAL A 359 6.13 10.13 15.53
CA VAL A 359 7.52 9.70 15.74
C VAL A 359 7.74 9.26 17.17
N ASP A 360 8.14 8.00 17.33
CA ASP A 360 8.78 7.45 18.51
C ASP A 360 9.82 6.41 18.04
N VAL A 361 11.03 6.89 17.72
CA VAL A 361 12.07 6.10 17.06
C VAL A 361 13.42 6.22 17.76
N PRO A 362 13.96 5.12 18.31
CA PRO A 362 15.27 5.15 18.97
C PRO A 362 16.48 5.09 18.02
N GLY A 363 16.23 4.87 16.72
CA GLY A 363 17.28 4.79 15.70
C GLY A 363 16.99 3.75 14.63
N PHE A 364 18.01 3.45 13.83
CA PHE A 364 18.03 2.29 12.94
C PHE A 364 18.48 1.04 13.70
N LEU A 365 17.95 -0.12 13.33
CA LEU A 365 18.30 -1.40 13.95
C LEU A 365 19.73 -1.77 13.63
N PRO A 366 20.62 -1.90 14.63
CA PRO A 366 22.00 -2.32 14.41
C PRO A 366 22.12 -3.83 14.24
N GLY A 367 23.25 -4.27 13.74
CA GLY A 367 23.64 -5.68 13.70
C GLY A 367 24.01 -6.17 12.31
N THR A 368 24.82 -7.24 12.27
CA THR A 368 25.39 -7.79 11.03
C THR A 368 24.33 -8.21 10.03
N SER A 369 23.19 -8.73 10.48
CA SER A 369 22.07 -9.09 9.60
C SER A 369 21.53 -7.87 8.85
N GLN A 370 21.34 -6.74 9.52
CA GLN A 370 20.89 -5.50 8.89
C GLN A 370 21.96 -4.90 7.98
N GLU A 371 23.22 -4.83 8.45
CA GLU A 371 24.32 -4.27 7.66
C GLU A 371 24.57 -5.09 6.38
N HIS A 372 24.65 -6.41 6.48
CA HIS A 372 24.95 -7.28 5.34
C HIS A 372 23.79 -7.36 4.33
N ASN A 373 22.55 -7.13 4.78
CA ASN A 373 21.38 -7.06 3.90
C ASN A 373 21.06 -5.62 3.44
N GLY A 374 21.95 -4.65 3.72
CA GLY A 374 21.93 -3.32 3.10
C GLY A 374 21.02 -2.30 3.79
N ILE A 375 20.92 -2.29 5.14
CA ILE A 375 20.14 -1.30 5.89
C ILE A 375 20.45 0.14 5.46
N ILE A 376 21.71 0.47 5.16
CA ILE A 376 22.11 1.80 4.69
C ILE A 376 21.37 2.17 3.40
N LYS A 377 21.37 1.27 2.43
CA LYS A 377 20.68 1.47 1.13
C LYS A 377 19.17 1.54 1.31
N HIS A 378 18.60 0.66 2.12
CA HIS A 378 17.15 0.60 2.33
C HIS A 378 16.64 1.74 3.22
N GLY A 379 17.41 2.16 4.24
CA GLY A 379 17.13 3.36 5.03
C GLY A 379 17.17 4.64 4.19
N ALA A 380 18.11 4.70 3.24
CA ALA A 380 18.20 5.80 2.30
C ALA A 380 16.94 5.94 1.40
N LYS A 381 16.20 4.86 1.13
CA LYS A 381 14.94 4.94 0.38
C LYS A 381 13.88 5.77 1.10
N LEU A 382 13.75 5.57 2.41
CA LEU A 382 12.77 6.34 3.20
C LEU A 382 13.18 7.81 3.31
N LEU A 383 14.45 8.07 3.53
CA LEU A 383 15.01 9.43 3.52
C LEU A 383 14.73 10.12 2.17
N PHE A 384 15.01 9.42 1.08
CA PHE A 384 14.76 9.91 -0.28
C PHE A 384 13.29 10.23 -0.50
N ALA A 385 12.39 9.31 -0.15
CA ALA A 385 10.95 9.48 -0.32
C ALA A 385 10.43 10.72 0.41
N TYR A 386 10.79 10.91 1.67
CA TYR A 386 10.37 12.09 2.44
C TYR A 386 10.99 13.39 1.94
N ALA A 387 12.27 13.37 1.53
CA ALA A 387 12.94 14.57 1.03
C ALA A 387 12.39 15.00 -0.35
N GLU A 388 11.99 14.04 -1.18
CA GLU A 388 11.41 14.30 -2.49
C GLU A 388 9.96 14.77 -2.43
N ALA A 389 9.18 14.23 -1.48
CA ALA A 389 7.76 14.48 -1.37
C ALA A 389 7.42 15.98 -1.25
N THR A 390 6.49 16.42 -2.11
CA THR A 390 6.05 17.81 -2.24
C THR A 390 4.73 18.10 -1.53
N VAL A 391 3.97 17.07 -1.18
CA VAL A 391 2.71 17.17 -0.44
C VAL A 391 2.86 17.81 0.94
N PRO A 392 1.79 18.33 1.56
CA PRO A 392 1.82 18.76 2.96
C PRO A 392 2.31 17.63 3.87
N LYS A 393 3.29 17.95 4.73
CA LYS A 393 3.88 17.03 5.70
C LYS A 393 3.82 17.62 7.10
N ILE A 394 3.08 16.97 7.99
CA ILE A 394 2.96 17.36 9.40
C ILE A 394 3.50 16.23 10.26
N THR A 395 4.40 16.56 11.16
CA THR A 395 5.07 15.59 12.04
C THR A 395 4.75 15.92 13.48
N VAL A 396 4.47 14.89 14.27
CA VAL A 396 4.29 14.97 15.73
C VAL A 396 5.26 14.00 16.38
N ILE A 397 6.23 14.53 17.12
CA ILE A 397 7.17 13.72 17.90
C ILE A 397 6.53 13.46 19.27
N THR A 398 6.16 12.21 19.51
CA THR A 398 5.46 11.82 20.74
C THR A 398 6.44 11.48 21.87
N ARG A 399 7.59 10.86 21.55
CA ARG A 399 8.60 10.50 22.53
C ARG A 399 10.01 10.54 21.92
N LYS A 400 10.63 9.40 21.61
CA LYS A 400 12.01 9.33 21.11
C LYS A 400 12.13 9.78 19.66
N ALA A 401 13.18 10.53 19.35
CA ALA A 401 13.59 10.89 17.99
C ALA A 401 15.12 10.99 17.96
N TYR A 402 15.79 9.85 17.73
CA TYR A 402 17.25 9.76 17.90
C TYR A 402 17.99 9.56 16.59
N GLY A 403 19.11 10.25 16.48
CA GLY A 403 20.09 10.09 15.41
C GLY A 403 19.53 10.35 14.02
N GLY A 404 20.05 9.62 13.02
CA GLY A 404 19.58 9.73 11.64
C GLY A 404 18.10 9.35 11.44
N ALA A 405 17.52 8.56 12.35
CA ALA A 405 16.10 8.23 12.29
C ALA A 405 15.20 9.45 12.59
N TYR A 406 15.65 10.38 13.45
CA TYR A 406 15.00 11.68 13.60
C TYR A 406 14.91 12.42 12.26
N ASP A 407 16.02 12.48 11.53
CA ASP A 407 16.03 13.15 10.22
C ASP A 407 15.05 12.48 9.25
N VAL A 408 15.12 11.15 9.15
CA VAL A 408 14.36 10.36 8.18
C VAL A 408 12.85 10.43 8.39
N MET A 409 12.38 10.49 9.64
CA MET A 409 10.95 10.53 9.96
C MET A 409 10.34 11.92 9.79
N ALA A 410 10.40 12.46 8.58
CA ALA A 410 9.82 13.73 8.17
C ALA A 410 10.22 14.94 9.02
N SER A 411 11.51 15.03 9.36
CA SER A 411 12.03 16.17 10.11
C SER A 411 11.86 17.50 9.37
N LYS A 412 11.93 18.60 10.11
CA LYS A 412 11.94 19.96 9.57
C LYS A 412 13.03 20.14 8.51
N HIS A 413 14.18 19.49 8.71
CA HIS A 413 15.35 19.57 7.82
C HIS A 413 15.12 18.88 6.47
N LEU A 414 14.24 17.86 6.42
CA LEU A 414 13.85 17.18 5.19
C LEU A 414 12.50 17.67 4.65
N ARG A 415 12.32 19.00 4.67
CA ARG A 415 11.14 19.68 4.09
C ARG A 415 9.82 19.35 4.80
N GLY A 416 9.85 18.96 6.09
CA GLY A 416 8.67 18.91 6.94
C GLY A 416 8.06 20.30 7.09
N ASP A 417 6.77 20.48 6.78
CA ASP A 417 6.12 21.80 6.80
C ASP A 417 5.85 22.26 8.23
N LEU A 418 5.24 21.41 9.04
CA LEU A 418 4.97 21.65 10.46
C LEU A 418 5.47 20.49 11.29
N ASN A 419 6.31 20.78 12.26
CA ASN A 419 6.84 19.80 13.18
C ASN A 419 6.46 20.17 14.61
N TYR A 420 5.61 19.36 15.22
CA TYR A 420 5.19 19.49 16.61
C TYR A 420 5.88 18.46 17.49
N ALA A 421 6.03 18.77 18.75
CA ALA A 421 6.52 17.80 19.74
C ALA A 421 5.58 17.81 20.95
N TRP A 422 5.40 16.66 21.57
CA TRP A 422 4.79 16.57 22.89
C TRP A 422 5.85 16.89 23.97
N PRO A 423 5.45 17.27 25.18
CA PRO A 423 6.40 17.53 26.27
C PRO A 423 7.29 16.31 26.62
N THR A 424 6.81 15.11 26.31
CA THR A 424 7.54 13.84 26.46
C THR A 424 8.58 13.55 25.37
N ALA A 425 8.70 14.44 24.37
CA ALA A 425 9.63 14.23 23.26
C ALA A 425 11.10 14.37 23.70
N GLU A 426 11.91 13.43 23.21
CA GLU A 426 13.36 13.41 23.41
C GLU A 426 14.04 13.46 22.05
N ILE A 427 14.63 14.59 21.71
CA ILE A 427 15.27 14.84 20.41
C ILE A 427 16.76 14.96 20.59
N ALA A 428 17.52 13.91 20.22
CA ALA A 428 18.95 13.84 20.48
C ALA A 428 19.70 13.00 19.43
N VAL A 429 21.02 13.09 19.44
CA VAL A 429 21.88 12.26 18.56
C VAL A 429 21.76 10.78 18.93
N MET A 430 21.62 10.49 20.22
CA MET A 430 21.42 9.13 20.77
C MET A 430 20.86 9.22 22.18
N GLY A 431 20.42 8.08 22.73
CA GLY A 431 19.96 8.01 24.10
C GLY A 431 21.02 8.45 25.09
N ALA A 432 20.63 9.09 26.19
CA ALA A 432 21.50 9.75 27.15
C ALA A 432 22.63 8.86 27.69
N LYS A 433 22.29 7.61 28.07
CA LYS A 433 23.31 6.68 28.57
C LYS A 433 24.44 6.42 27.57
N GLY A 434 24.08 6.13 26.32
CA GLY A 434 25.09 5.91 25.27
C GLY A 434 25.92 7.15 24.98
N ALA A 435 25.32 8.34 24.98
CA ALA A 435 26.02 9.59 24.81
C ALA A 435 27.02 9.83 25.93
N VAL A 436 26.64 9.62 27.18
CA VAL A 436 27.49 9.81 28.36
C VAL A 436 28.65 8.81 28.38
N GLU A 437 28.43 7.55 28.06
CA GLU A 437 29.51 6.54 27.97
C GLU A 437 30.55 6.88 26.91
N ILE A 438 30.20 7.63 25.88
CA ILE A 438 31.13 8.12 24.84
C ILE A 438 31.86 9.38 25.31
N ILE A 439 31.11 10.38 25.80
CA ILE A 439 31.66 11.68 26.20
C ILE A 439 32.57 11.55 27.43
N PHE A 440 32.17 10.73 28.40
CA PHE A 440 32.88 10.50 29.67
C PHE A 440 33.51 9.11 29.69
N ARG A 441 34.15 8.72 28.60
CA ARG A 441 34.78 7.39 28.43
C ARG A 441 35.76 7.05 29.54
N GLN A 442 36.42 8.05 30.13
CA GLN A 442 37.35 7.88 31.26
C GLN A 442 36.67 7.46 32.56
N ASP A 443 35.39 7.75 32.74
CA ASP A 443 34.62 7.44 33.95
C ASP A 443 33.77 6.17 33.80
N ARG A 444 33.96 5.40 32.71
CA ARG A 444 33.13 4.23 32.35
C ARG A 444 33.08 3.15 33.45
N ASP A 445 34.14 3.03 34.24
CA ASP A 445 34.24 2.06 35.31
C ASP A 445 33.62 2.56 36.63
N ASP A 446 33.07 3.77 36.66
CA ASP A 446 32.42 4.39 37.82
C ASP A 446 30.90 4.52 37.55
N PRO A 447 30.05 3.52 37.95
CA PRO A 447 28.63 3.53 37.67
C PRO A 447 27.86 4.71 38.28
N GLU A 448 28.31 5.23 39.42
CA GLU A 448 27.69 6.35 40.11
C GLU A 448 27.84 7.63 39.32
N LYS A 449 29.11 7.92 38.87
CA LYS A 449 29.36 9.07 37.99
C LYS A 449 28.65 8.98 36.67
N ILE A 450 28.63 7.80 36.05
CA ILE A 450 27.87 7.60 34.80
C ILE A 450 26.38 7.86 35.00
N ALA A 451 25.79 7.40 36.11
CA ALA A 451 24.39 7.67 36.42
C ALA A 451 24.11 9.17 36.63
N GLU A 452 24.99 9.87 37.38
CA GLU A 452 24.87 11.31 37.58
C GLU A 452 24.99 12.09 36.25
N LYS A 453 25.97 11.76 35.41
CA LYS A 453 26.16 12.38 34.10
C LYS A 453 25.04 12.06 33.12
N THR A 454 24.47 10.86 33.19
CA THR A 454 23.30 10.48 32.39
C THR A 454 22.11 11.37 32.72
N LYS A 455 21.85 11.56 34.01
CA LYS A 455 20.76 12.45 34.47
C LYS A 455 21.00 13.90 34.05
N GLU A 456 22.26 14.42 34.23
CA GLU A 456 22.64 15.77 33.76
C GLU A 456 22.40 15.91 32.25
N TYR A 457 22.73 14.88 31.46
CA TYR A 457 22.53 14.87 30.02
C TYR A 457 21.07 14.83 29.64
N GLU A 458 20.26 13.99 30.32
CA GLU A 458 18.80 13.91 30.13
C GLU A 458 18.15 15.26 30.39
N ASP A 459 18.38 15.85 31.55
CA ASP A 459 17.84 17.15 31.94
C ASP A 459 18.16 18.25 30.94
N ARG A 460 19.35 18.18 30.35
CA ARG A 460 19.86 19.21 29.44
C ARG A 460 19.47 19.01 27.98
N PHE A 461 19.41 17.78 27.48
CA PHE A 461 19.31 17.48 26.05
C PHE A 461 18.14 16.58 25.66
N ALA A 462 17.66 15.71 26.56
CA ALA A 462 16.57 14.79 26.25
C ALA A 462 15.20 15.45 26.50
N ASN A 463 14.95 16.57 25.82
CA ASN A 463 13.71 17.32 25.90
C ASN A 463 13.44 18.04 24.57
N PRO A 464 12.19 18.45 24.29
CA PRO A 464 11.86 19.10 23.03
C PRO A 464 12.34 20.58 22.94
N PHE A 465 12.64 21.22 24.08
CA PHE A 465 12.87 22.66 24.15
C PHE A 465 14.18 23.08 23.51
N VAL A 466 15.20 22.22 23.55
CA VAL A 466 16.49 22.48 22.86
C VAL A 466 16.27 22.57 21.35
N ALA A 467 15.51 21.65 20.78
CA ALA A 467 15.17 21.68 19.35
C ALA A 467 14.26 22.85 19.00
N ALA A 468 13.27 23.14 19.85
CA ALA A 468 12.35 24.27 19.67
C ALA A 468 13.07 25.61 19.70
N SER A 469 14.03 25.80 20.64
CA SER A 469 14.80 27.05 20.72
C SER A 469 15.69 27.33 19.49
N ARG A 470 15.94 26.30 18.68
CA ARG A 470 16.69 26.37 17.41
C ARG A 470 15.80 26.44 16.17
N GLY A 471 14.47 26.44 16.34
CA GLY A 471 13.53 26.44 15.24
C GLY A 471 13.41 25.11 14.51
N TYR A 472 13.83 23.98 15.12
CA TYR A 472 13.69 22.64 14.54
C TYR A 472 12.35 22.01 14.84
N ILE A 473 11.64 22.53 15.84
CA ILE A 473 10.26 22.25 16.21
C ILE A 473 9.48 23.55 16.16
N ASP A 474 8.35 23.57 15.49
CA ASP A 474 7.50 24.77 15.35
C ASP A 474 6.79 25.09 16.68
N GLU A 475 6.37 24.07 17.42
CA GLU A 475 5.77 24.24 18.73
C GLU A 475 5.80 22.95 19.56
N VAL A 476 5.96 23.11 20.88
CA VAL A 476 5.70 22.04 21.85
C VAL A 476 4.24 22.15 22.26
N ILE A 477 3.45 21.15 21.92
CA ILE A 477 1.97 21.17 22.05
C ILE A 477 1.48 20.26 23.18
N TYR A 478 0.32 20.58 23.74
CA TYR A 478 -0.39 19.66 24.62
C TYR A 478 -0.84 18.44 23.84
N PRO A 479 -0.64 17.19 24.33
CA PRO A 479 -1.04 15.99 23.61
C PRO A 479 -2.54 15.98 23.26
N HIS A 480 -3.42 16.41 24.17
CA HIS A 480 -4.87 16.49 23.94
C HIS A 480 -5.25 17.39 22.75
N SER A 481 -4.41 18.37 22.41
CA SER A 481 -4.69 19.32 21.32
C SER A 481 -4.21 18.83 19.94
N THR A 482 -3.60 17.66 19.84
CA THR A 482 -2.92 17.15 18.64
C THR A 482 -3.83 17.18 17.42
N ARG A 483 -5.07 16.65 17.52
CA ARG A 483 -6.04 16.68 16.43
C ARG A 483 -6.28 18.08 15.88
N LYS A 484 -6.61 19.01 16.75
CA LYS A 484 -6.86 20.42 16.40
C LYS A 484 -5.65 21.07 15.70
N ARG A 485 -4.45 20.82 16.22
CA ARG A 485 -3.21 21.36 15.64
C ARG A 485 -2.93 20.81 14.25
N ILE A 486 -3.14 19.52 14.04
CA ILE A 486 -3.00 18.87 12.72
C ILE A 486 -4.04 19.42 11.76
N ALA A 487 -5.33 19.47 12.13
CA ALA A 487 -6.39 19.95 11.26
C ALA A 487 -6.16 21.42 10.82
N LEU A 488 -5.82 22.30 11.75
CA LEU A 488 -5.47 23.69 11.42
C LEU A 488 -4.21 23.79 10.55
N GLY A 489 -3.24 22.90 10.76
CA GLY A 489 -2.04 22.78 9.94
C GLY A 489 -2.38 22.40 8.50
N LEU A 490 -3.18 21.36 8.32
CA LEU A 490 -3.64 20.91 6.99
C LEU A 490 -4.42 22.00 6.25
N ARG A 491 -5.30 22.75 6.94
CA ARG A 491 -6.00 23.91 6.34
C ARG A 491 -5.03 24.97 5.83
N LYS A 492 -3.98 25.29 6.59
CA LYS A 492 -2.95 26.26 6.19
C LYS A 492 -2.15 25.79 4.99
N LEU A 493 -1.92 24.50 4.88
CA LEU A 493 -1.09 23.88 3.85
C LEU A 493 -1.88 23.43 2.62
N ARG A 494 -3.20 23.55 2.60
CA ARG A 494 -4.06 23.07 1.50
C ARG A 494 -3.66 23.63 0.13
N GLY A 495 -3.18 24.84 0.06
CA GLY A 495 -2.70 25.48 -1.16
C GLY A 495 -1.19 25.35 -1.39
N LYS A 496 -0.50 24.44 -0.68
CA LYS A 496 0.94 24.28 -0.81
C LYS A 496 1.31 23.94 -2.25
N GLN A 497 2.24 24.71 -2.82
CA GLN A 497 2.88 24.45 -4.10
C GLN A 497 4.38 24.35 -3.87
N LEU A 498 4.95 23.21 -4.21
CA LEU A 498 6.37 22.94 -4.12
C LEU A 498 6.78 22.11 -5.31
N GLU A 499 7.69 22.63 -6.12
CA GLU A 499 8.24 21.93 -7.26
C GLU A 499 9.66 21.46 -6.99
N ASN A 500 9.95 20.24 -7.41
CA ASN A 500 11.31 19.73 -7.44
C ASN A 500 12.04 20.28 -8.68
N PRO A 501 13.38 20.39 -8.66
CA PRO A 501 14.13 20.67 -9.90
C PRO A 501 13.73 19.73 -11.01
N TRP A 502 13.65 20.26 -12.24
CA TRP A 502 13.29 19.43 -13.39
C TRP A 502 14.22 18.23 -13.53
N LYS A 503 13.65 17.05 -13.73
CA LYS A 503 14.34 15.79 -14.01
C LYS A 503 13.46 14.89 -14.85
N LYS A 504 14.06 14.05 -15.67
CA LYS A 504 13.34 13.06 -16.48
C LYS A 504 12.61 12.05 -15.59
N HIS A 505 13.28 11.57 -14.57
CA HIS A 505 12.80 10.79 -13.43
C HIS A 505 13.86 10.86 -12.32
N ASP A 506 13.53 10.44 -11.13
CA ASP A 506 14.50 10.30 -10.06
C ASP A 506 15.41 9.06 -10.24
N ASN A 507 16.41 8.94 -9.38
CA ASN A 507 17.27 7.76 -9.27
C ASN A 507 17.33 7.33 -7.80
N ILE A 508 16.18 6.90 -7.30
CA ILE A 508 16.07 6.37 -5.95
C ILE A 508 16.97 5.13 -5.80
N PRO A 509 17.67 4.94 -4.65
CA PRO A 509 18.49 3.74 -4.44
C PRO A 509 17.59 2.48 -4.37
N LEU A 510 17.55 1.71 -5.45
CA LEU A 510 16.71 0.52 -5.61
C LEU A 510 17.29 -0.72 -4.91
#